data_410e71731def08c19111817fdae1b137
#
_entry.id   410e71731def08c19111817fdae1b137
#
_cell.length_a   1.000
_cell.length_b   1.000
_cell.length_c   1.000
_cell.angle_alpha   90.00
_cell.angle_beta   90.00
_cell.angle_gamma   90.00
#
_symmetry.space_group_name_H-M   'P 1'
#
loop_
_entity.id
_entity.type
_entity.pdbx_description
1 polymer ?
#
loop_
_entity_poly.entity_id
_entity_poly.type
_entity_poly.pdbx_seq_one_letter_code
_entity_poly.pdbx_strand_id
1 'polypeptide(L)'
;MKSFVLEPNMLTMGGVFYPTGYMFVMLPRLEDAEQLDHELESSGYRGHEVMLVPPDAIVQQIGATVSHDADHLPSLGTEAATVLEFERRARQGECAVMIHAPTRQDSETVMDVVHTLPFSCATRYRPLVIEELN
;
A
#
# COMPACT_ATOMS: atom_id res chain seq x y z
N MET A 1 14.90 2.41 2.45
CA MET A 1 13.51 2.85 2.66
C MET A 1 13.28 3.17 4.13
N LYS A 2 12.31 3.99 4.42
CA LYS A 2 12.05 4.40 5.80
C LYS A 2 10.84 3.65 6.38
N SER A 3 10.67 3.73 7.70
CA SER A 3 9.55 3.10 8.38
C SER A 3 8.27 3.89 8.15
N PHE A 4 7.16 3.18 7.96
CA PHE A 4 5.85 3.78 7.78
C PHE A 4 5.39 4.47 9.06
N VAL A 5 4.84 5.67 8.88
CA VAL A 5 4.13 6.40 9.93
C VAL A 5 2.83 6.90 9.30
N LEU A 6 1.69 6.58 9.92
CA LEU A 6 0.40 7.05 9.45
C LEU A 6 0.28 8.57 9.68
N GLU A 7 -0.05 9.29 8.63
CA GLU A 7 -0.19 10.74 8.68
C GLU A 7 -1.61 11.16 8.26
N PRO A 8 -2.10 12.32 8.73
CA PRO A 8 -3.47 12.77 8.41
C PRO A 8 -3.75 12.89 6.91
N ASN A 9 -2.73 13.25 6.11
CA ASN A 9 -2.91 13.37 4.66
C ASN A 9 -3.05 12.03 3.94
N MET A 10 -2.90 10.93 4.67
CA MET A 10 -3.13 9.57 4.15
C MET A 10 -4.54 9.08 4.45
N LEU A 11 -5.44 9.97 4.87
CA LEU A 11 -6.80 9.60 5.26
C LEU A 11 -7.83 10.36 4.44
N THR A 12 -8.98 9.73 4.20
CA THR A 12 -10.15 10.42 3.66
C THR A 12 -10.75 11.34 4.72
N MET A 13 -11.73 12.15 4.34
CA MET A 13 -12.48 12.97 5.31
C MET A 13 -13.16 12.10 6.37
N GLY A 14 -13.57 10.89 6.00
CA GLY A 14 -14.15 9.93 6.93
C GLY A 14 -13.11 9.16 7.77
N GLY A 15 -11.83 9.44 7.60
CA GLY A 15 -10.76 8.83 8.38
C GLY A 15 -10.26 7.49 7.88
N VAL A 16 -10.65 7.05 6.67
CA VAL A 16 -10.21 5.79 6.10
C VAL A 16 -8.88 6.01 5.35
N PHE A 17 -7.97 5.04 5.50
CA PHE A 17 -6.67 5.07 4.82
C PHE A 17 -6.82 5.21 3.31
N TYR A 18 -6.22 6.26 2.75
CA TYR A 18 -6.27 6.57 1.33
C TYR A 18 -5.06 7.45 0.95
N PRO A 19 -3.88 6.85 0.75
CA PRO A 19 -2.65 7.61 0.48
C PRO A 19 -2.56 8.03 -0.98
N THR A 20 -3.27 9.07 -1.37
CA THR A 20 -3.29 9.59 -2.73
C THR A 20 -1.87 9.89 -3.22
N GLY A 21 -1.57 9.45 -4.44
CA GLY A 21 -0.25 9.63 -5.05
C GLY A 21 0.74 8.53 -4.71
N TYR A 22 0.31 7.51 -3.97
CA TYR A 22 1.14 6.39 -3.59
C TYR A 22 0.66 5.08 -4.20
N MET A 23 1.59 4.17 -4.36
CA MET A 23 1.31 2.75 -4.60
C MET A 23 1.50 1.99 -3.29
N PHE A 24 0.69 0.98 -3.10
CA PHE A 24 0.76 0.09 -1.94
C PHE A 24 0.93 -1.33 -2.47
N VAL A 25 2.12 -1.89 -2.30
CA VAL A 25 2.48 -3.20 -2.85
C VAL A 25 2.62 -4.19 -1.70
N MET A 26 1.80 -5.25 -1.70
CA MET A 26 1.90 -6.31 -0.71
C MET A 26 2.83 -7.41 -1.22
N LEU A 27 3.66 -7.92 -0.31
CA LEU A 27 4.64 -8.95 -0.62
C LEU A 27 4.61 -10.03 0.46
N PRO A 28 4.88 -11.30 0.08
CA PRO A 28 4.79 -12.41 1.03
C PRO A 28 5.76 -12.30 2.21
N ARG A 29 6.95 -11.74 2.01
CA ARG A 29 8.01 -11.75 3.03
C ARG A 29 8.75 -10.43 3.08
N LEU A 30 9.37 -10.18 4.24
CA LEU A 30 10.21 -8.99 4.43
C LEU A 30 11.36 -8.93 3.41
N GLU A 31 11.97 -10.06 3.10
CA GLU A 31 13.06 -10.12 2.12
C GLU A 31 12.61 -9.62 0.75
N ASP A 32 11.38 -9.92 0.38
CA ASP A 32 10.82 -9.44 -0.89
C ASP A 32 10.66 -7.92 -0.88
N ALA A 33 10.25 -7.36 0.26
CA ALA A 33 10.12 -5.91 0.42
C ALA A 33 11.49 -5.21 0.33
N GLU A 34 12.50 -5.78 0.96
CA GLU A 34 13.86 -5.25 0.91
C GLU A 34 14.41 -5.32 -0.52
N GLN A 35 14.12 -6.41 -1.22
CA GLN A 35 14.54 -6.57 -2.61
C GLN A 35 13.85 -5.55 -3.51
N LEU A 36 12.57 -5.28 -3.28
CA LEU A 36 11.85 -4.25 -4.04
C LEU A 36 12.49 -2.87 -3.86
N ASP A 37 12.81 -2.50 -2.63
CA ASP A 37 13.49 -1.24 -2.35
C ASP A 37 14.83 -1.15 -3.09
N HIS A 38 15.62 -2.22 -3.04
CA HIS A 38 16.92 -2.29 -3.70
C HIS A 38 16.77 -2.15 -5.23
N GLU A 39 15.83 -2.88 -5.81
CA GLU A 39 15.60 -2.86 -7.25
C GLU A 39 15.08 -1.51 -7.75
N LEU A 40 14.24 -0.84 -6.96
CA LEU A 40 13.77 0.51 -7.30
C LEU A 40 14.94 1.48 -7.33
N GLU A 41 15.82 1.42 -6.34
CA GLU A 41 17.00 2.27 -6.30
C GLU A 41 17.92 1.99 -7.48
N SER A 42 18.15 0.72 -7.78
CA SER A 42 19.03 0.29 -8.90
C SER A 42 18.47 0.70 -10.25
N SER A 43 17.15 0.76 -10.41
CA SER A 43 16.52 1.17 -11.66
C SER A 43 16.46 2.68 -11.84
N GLY A 44 16.99 3.45 -10.87
CA GLY A 44 17.02 4.89 -10.95
C GLY A 44 15.78 5.59 -10.43
N TYR A 45 14.88 4.88 -9.76
CA TYR A 45 13.69 5.47 -9.16
C TYR A 45 14.06 6.19 -7.85
N ARG A 46 14.79 7.29 -8.01
CA ARG A 46 15.34 8.06 -6.87
C ARG A 46 14.53 9.32 -6.63
N GLY A 47 14.64 9.86 -5.40
CA GLY A 47 13.95 11.08 -5.03
C GLY A 47 12.49 10.89 -4.68
N HIS A 48 12.01 9.66 -4.72
CA HIS A 48 10.66 9.29 -4.35
C HIS A 48 10.67 8.64 -2.96
N GLU A 49 9.62 8.90 -2.20
CA GLU A 49 9.49 8.31 -0.88
C GLU A 49 9.11 6.84 -0.98
N VAL A 50 9.84 6.00 -0.27
CA VAL A 50 9.58 4.56 -0.20
C VAL A 50 9.56 4.17 1.27
N MET A 51 8.48 3.54 1.72
CA MET A 51 8.29 3.18 3.12
C MET A 51 7.97 1.70 3.27
N LEU A 52 8.60 1.07 4.26
CA LEU A 52 8.26 -0.29 4.67
C LEU A 52 7.07 -0.24 5.62
N VAL A 53 6.06 -1.05 5.34
CA VAL A 53 4.88 -1.19 6.19
C VAL A 53 4.84 -2.63 6.69
N PRO A 54 5.32 -2.90 7.91
CA PRO A 54 5.31 -4.26 8.45
C PRO A 54 3.89 -4.73 8.76
N PRO A 55 3.68 -6.06 8.89
CA PRO A 55 2.33 -6.60 9.13
C PRO A 55 1.60 -5.99 10.31
N ASP A 56 2.29 -5.77 11.42
CA ASP A 56 1.66 -5.19 12.61
C ASP A 56 1.22 -3.74 12.37
N ALA A 57 1.96 -2.96 11.58
CA ALA A 57 1.56 -1.59 11.24
C ALA A 57 0.31 -1.60 10.35
N ILE A 58 0.20 -2.55 9.44
CA ILE A 58 -1.00 -2.68 8.60
C ILE A 58 -2.21 -2.98 9.47
N VAL A 59 -2.09 -3.92 10.40
CA VAL A 59 -3.21 -4.32 11.26
C VAL A 59 -3.55 -3.22 12.27
N GLN A 60 -2.55 -2.65 12.94
CA GLN A 60 -2.78 -1.75 14.08
C GLN A 60 -3.00 -0.30 13.67
N GLN A 61 -2.40 0.16 12.59
CA GLN A 61 -2.52 1.55 12.15
C GLN A 61 -3.48 1.68 10.98
N ILE A 62 -3.25 0.98 9.89
CA ILE A 62 -4.09 1.06 8.69
C ILE A 62 -5.44 0.40 8.95
N GLY A 63 -5.44 -0.78 9.51
CA GLY A 63 -6.67 -1.51 9.84
C GLY A 63 -7.57 -0.76 10.80
N ALA A 64 -6.99 0.03 11.71
CA ALA A 64 -7.77 0.82 12.67
C ALA A 64 -8.55 1.97 12.00
N THR A 65 -8.26 2.28 10.73
CA THR A 65 -8.98 3.36 10.03
C THR A 65 -10.36 2.93 9.51
N VAL A 66 -10.69 1.64 9.60
CA VAL A 66 -11.99 1.12 9.16
C VAL A 66 -12.69 0.41 10.30
N SER A 67 -14.03 0.34 10.21
CA SER A 67 -14.83 -0.41 11.16
C SER A 67 -14.83 -1.89 10.81
N HIS A 68 -14.69 -2.74 11.81
CA HIS A 68 -14.80 -4.20 11.67
C HIS A 68 -16.15 -4.70 12.18
N ASP A 69 -17.04 -3.78 12.53
CA ASP A 69 -18.39 -4.10 13.00
C ASP A 69 -19.24 -4.58 11.82
N ALA A 70 -19.82 -5.77 11.94
CA ALA A 70 -20.66 -6.35 10.92
C ALA A 70 -21.89 -5.48 10.61
N ASP A 71 -22.38 -4.72 11.58
CA ASP A 71 -23.52 -3.84 11.40
C ASP A 71 -23.24 -2.65 10.49
N HIS A 72 -21.95 -2.38 10.22
CA HIS A 72 -21.54 -1.27 9.36
C HIS A 72 -21.12 -1.72 7.96
N LEU A 73 -21.22 -3.02 7.65
CA LEU A 73 -20.79 -3.54 6.35
C LEU A 73 -21.43 -2.84 5.15
N PRO A 74 -22.74 -2.53 5.17
CA PRO A 74 -23.36 -1.89 4.00
C PRO A 74 -22.82 -0.49 3.69
N SER A 75 -22.17 0.15 4.64
CA SER A 75 -21.61 1.50 4.46
C SER A 75 -20.16 1.51 4.04
N LEU A 76 -19.54 0.33 3.87
CA LEU A 76 -18.13 0.26 3.45
C LEU A 76 -18.02 0.64 1.98
N GLY A 77 -17.20 1.66 1.69
CA GLY A 77 -16.80 2.00 0.33
C GLY A 77 -15.64 1.15 -0.14
N THR A 78 -15.21 1.38 -1.37
CA THR A 78 -14.07 0.68 -1.96
C THR A 78 -12.80 0.85 -1.13
N GLU A 79 -12.58 2.03 -0.58
CA GLU A 79 -11.40 2.32 0.24
C GLU A 79 -11.38 1.47 1.51
N ALA A 80 -12.52 1.26 2.14
CA ALA A 80 -12.61 0.42 3.34
C ALA A 80 -12.40 -1.05 2.99
N ALA A 81 -13.01 -1.51 1.91
CA ALA A 81 -12.84 -2.90 1.46
C ALA A 81 -11.38 -3.20 1.12
N THR A 82 -10.69 -2.23 0.52
CA THR A 82 -9.27 -2.35 0.19
C THR A 82 -8.42 -2.50 1.47
N VAL A 83 -8.70 -1.68 2.48
CA VAL A 83 -8.00 -1.77 3.77
C VAL A 83 -8.22 -3.13 4.42
N LEU A 84 -9.45 -3.65 4.39
CA LEU A 84 -9.76 -4.96 4.98
C LEU A 84 -8.98 -6.07 4.27
N GLU A 85 -8.79 -5.98 2.96
CA GLU A 85 -7.97 -6.94 2.23
C GLU A 85 -6.50 -6.87 2.62
N PHE A 86 -5.95 -5.67 2.78
CA PHE A 86 -4.57 -5.50 3.26
C PHE A 86 -4.41 -6.11 4.65
N GLU A 87 -5.37 -5.86 5.54
CA GLU A 87 -5.33 -6.39 6.89
C GLU A 87 -5.38 -7.92 6.89
N ARG A 88 -6.23 -8.50 6.04
CA ARG A 88 -6.34 -9.95 5.91
C ARG A 88 -4.99 -10.57 5.51
N ARG A 89 -4.33 -9.96 4.52
CA ARG A 89 -3.01 -10.43 4.06
C ARG A 89 -1.95 -10.24 5.13
N ALA A 90 -1.97 -9.12 5.84
CA ALA A 90 -1.02 -8.83 6.90
C ALA A 90 -1.13 -9.84 8.05
N ARG A 91 -2.36 -10.28 8.35
CA ARG A 91 -2.56 -11.32 9.37
C ARG A 91 -1.99 -12.67 8.95
N GLN A 92 -1.73 -12.87 7.66
CA GLN A 92 -1.03 -14.04 7.15
C GLN A 92 0.48 -13.85 7.10
N GLY A 93 0.98 -12.72 7.57
CA GLY A 93 2.40 -12.42 7.63
C GLY A 93 2.94 -11.57 6.48
N GLU A 94 2.08 -11.13 5.56
CA GLU A 94 2.53 -10.28 4.46
C GLU A 94 2.86 -8.88 4.94
N CYS A 95 3.84 -8.27 4.29
CA CYS A 95 4.20 -6.87 4.51
C CYS A 95 3.89 -6.05 3.27
N ALA A 96 4.05 -4.74 3.38
CA ALA A 96 3.84 -3.86 2.24
C ALA A 96 4.99 -2.87 2.09
N VAL A 97 5.10 -2.34 0.87
CA VAL A 97 5.96 -1.20 0.57
C VAL A 97 5.06 -0.12 -0.01
N MET A 98 5.09 1.07 0.58
CA MET A 98 4.42 2.25 0.03
C MET A 98 5.42 3.04 -0.79
N ILE A 99 5.05 3.38 -2.01
CA ILE A 99 5.95 4.03 -2.95
C ILE A 99 5.26 5.27 -3.51
N HIS A 100 5.88 6.44 -3.34
CA HIS A 100 5.38 7.67 -3.94
C HIS A 100 5.50 7.56 -5.45
N ALA A 101 4.36 7.49 -6.13
CA ALA A 101 4.27 7.31 -7.57
C ALA A 101 3.07 8.11 -8.09
N PRO A 102 3.19 9.47 -8.13
CA PRO A 102 2.04 10.33 -8.38
C PRO A 102 1.55 10.30 -9.83
N THR A 103 2.40 9.94 -10.78
CA THR A 103 2.02 9.94 -12.19
C THR A 103 1.83 8.53 -12.71
N ARG A 104 1.12 8.42 -13.83
CA ARG A 104 0.96 7.14 -14.52
C ARG A 104 2.31 6.55 -14.93
N GLN A 105 3.22 7.41 -15.42
CA GLN A 105 4.55 6.96 -15.82
C GLN A 105 5.34 6.42 -14.63
N ASP A 106 5.23 7.08 -13.47
CA ASP A 106 5.87 6.60 -12.24
C ASP A 106 5.36 5.20 -11.88
N SER A 107 4.05 5.01 -11.96
CA SER A 107 3.47 3.71 -11.61
C SER A 107 3.88 2.61 -12.59
N GLU A 108 4.02 2.95 -13.87
CA GLU A 108 4.50 1.99 -14.87
C GLU A 108 5.95 1.59 -14.59
N THR A 109 6.80 2.57 -14.25
CA THR A 109 8.19 2.30 -13.87
C THR A 109 8.27 1.39 -12.65
N VAL A 110 7.47 1.69 -11.62
CA VAL A 110 7.42 0.86 -10.42
C VAL A 110 6.94 -0.54 -10.73
N MET A 111 5.88 -0.69 -11.54
CA MET A 111 5.35 -2.01 -11.87
C MET A 111 6.33 -2.86 -12.68
N ASP A 112 7.16 -2.24 -13.52
CA ASP A 112 8.21 -2.97 -14.24
C ASP A 112 9.16 -3.67 -13.26
N VAL A 113 9.46 -3.01 -12.14
CA VAL A 113 10.29 -3.59 -11.08
C VAL A 113 9.49 -4.63 -10.29
N VAL A 114 8.27 -4.30 -9.90
CA VAL A 114 7.39 -5.18 -9.10
C VAL A 114 7.18 -6.53 -9.79
N HIS A 115 7.03 -6.52 -11.13
CA HIS A 115 6.82 -7.76 -11.89
C HIS A 115 7.99 -8.73 -11.81
N THR A 116 9.16 -8.29 -11.37
CA THR A 116 10.31 -9.18 -11.20
C THR A 116 10.31 -9.89 -9.84
N LEU A 117 9.33 -9.59 -9.00
CA LEU A 117 9.27 -10.08 -7.61
C LEU A 117 7.96 -10.83 -7.36
N PRO A 118 7.93 -11.70 -6.34
CA PRO A 118 6.70 -12.42 -5.97
C PRO A 118 5.77 -11.52 -5.16
N PHE A 119 5.13 -10.56 -5.80
CA PHE A 119 4.18 -9.69 -5.12
C PHE A 119 2.78 -10.31 -5.08
N SER A 120 2.02 -9.98 -4.02
CA SER A 120 0.67 -10.50 -3.82
C SER A 120 -0.39 -9.62 -4.47
N CYS A 121 -0.26 -8.30 -4.30
CA CYS A 121 -1.12 -7.32 -4.97
C CYS A 121 -0.41 -5.97 -5.03
N ALA A 122 -0.85 -5.14 -5.96
CA ALA A 122 -0.35 -3.78 -6.10
C ALA A 122 -1.53 -2.86 -6.33
N THR A 123 -1.61 -1.79 -5.55
CA THR A 123 -2.72 -0.84 -5.57
C THR A 123 -2.17 0.55 -5.80
N ARG A 124 -2.80 1.31 -6.69
CA ARG A 124 -2.46 2.71 -6.93
C ARG A 124 -3.60 3.59 -6.45
N TYR A 125 -3.27 4.56 -5.59
CA TYR A 125 -4.25 5.50 -5.07
C TYR A 125 -4.22 6.79 -5.88
N ARG A 126 -5.25 6.98 -6.69
CA ARG A 126 -5.46 8.20 -7.45
C ARG A 126 -6.55 9.03 -6.79
N PRO A 127 -6.63 10.34 -7.06
CA PRO A 127 -7.76 11.11 -6.55
C PRO A 127 -9.08 10.46 -6.97
N LEU A 128 -9.91 10.11 -5.98
CA LEU A 128 -11.24 9.50 -6.15
C LEU A 128 -11.26 8.10 -6.81
N VAL A 129 -10.10 7.50 -7.13
CA VAL A 129 -10.05 6.19 -7.79
C VAL A 129 -8.94 5.34 -7.20
N ILE A 130 -9.28 4.14 -6.77
CA ILE A 130 -8.32 3.10 -6.39
C ILE A 130 -8.18 2.16 -7.58
N GLU A 131 -6.95 1.93 -8.02
CA GLU A 131 -6.66 1.12 -9.19
C GLU A 131 -5.85 -0.11 -8.79
N GLU A 132 -6.37 -1.30 -9.09
CA GLU A 132 -5.60 -2.53 -8.93
C GLU A 132 -4.70 -2.71 -10.14
N LEU A 133 -3.41 -2.95 -9.90
CA LEU A 133 -2.40 -3.12 -10.94
C LEU A 133 -1.98 -4.59 -11.02
N ASN A 134 -1.88 -5.06 -12.24
CA ASN A 134 -1.49 -6.45 -12.52
C ASN A 134 -0.08 -6.55 -13.08
#